data_ed001857ce02aee0b87a4d7f0ddc001a
#
_entry.id   ed001857ce02aee0b87a4d7f0ddc001a
#
_cell.length_a   1.000
_cell.length_b   1.000
_cell.length_c   1.000
_cell.angle_alpha   90.00
_cell.angle_beta   90.00
_cell.angle_gamma   90.00
#
_symmetry.space_group_name_H-M   'P 1'
#
loop_
_entity.id
_entity.type
_entity.pdbx_description
1 polymer ?
#
loop_
_entity_poly.entity_id
_entity_poly.type
_entity_poly.pdbx_seq_one_letter_code
_entity_poly.pdbx_strand_id
1 'polypeptide(L)'
;MVYFLIIATAFLMGICADGILSGNLKELIDDTEEMETTDNTFLKQMKLRYKNCLRIGHEINNTEAFAGKYMDKYRSHGISFQVYEKIASVCSGICVIGGLAGAFMERKYMMEFLMMGFIAMYIINGLKKMIDVRSKRRQITRNIVDFFENRYYAVTEEKNDY
;
A
#
# COMPACT_ATOMS: atom_id res chain seq x y z
N MET A 1 22.62 -25.85 4.73
CA MET A 1 22.72 -25.01 3.51
C MET A 1 21.35 -24.65 2.93
N VAL A 2 20.46 -25.62 2.69
CA VAL A 2 19.13 -25.38 2.07
C VAL A 2 18.27 -24.42 2.90
N TYR A 3 18.19 -24.61 4.20
CA TYR A 3 17.39 -23.76 5.11
C TYR A 3 17.88 -22.30 5.14
N PHE A 4 19.20 -22.09 5.06
CA PHE A 4 19.77 -20.75 4.94
C PHE A 4 19.27 -20.03 3.67
N LEU A 5 19.29 -20.74 2.53
CA LEU A 5 18.78 -20.19 1.27
C LEU A 5 17.29 -19.84 1.35
N ILE A 6 16.48 -20.70 1.98
CA ILE A 6 15.05 -20.46 2.16
C ILE A 6 14.81 -19.20 3.00
N ILE A 7 15.52 -19.04 4.12
CA ILE A 7 15.39 -17.84 4.96
C ILE A 7 15.84 -16.60 4.21
N ALA A 8 16.98 -16.65 3.52
CA ALA A 8 17.53 -15.54 2.78
C ALA A 8 16.61 -15.10 1.61
N THR A 9 16.09 -16.03 0.83
CA THR A 9 15.15 -15.70 -0.26
C THR A 9 13.83 -15.16 0.26
N ALA A 10 13.24 -15.76 1.31
CA ALA A 10 12.02 -15.25 1.93
C ALA A 10 12.23 -13.83 2.53
N PHE A 11 13.36 -13.60 3.17
CA PHE A 11 13.72 -12.29 3.73
C PHE A 11 13.81 -11.21 2.65
N LEU A 12 14.54 -11.49 1.56
CA LEU A 12 14.66 -10.56 0.43
C LEU A 12 13.29 -10.27 -0.21
N MET A 13 12.48 -11.30 -0.44
CA MET A 13 11.13 -11.12 -0.99
C MET A 13 10.23 -10.28 -0.07
N GLY A 14 10.30 -10.49 1.24
CA GLY A 14 9.57 -9.69 2.21
C GLY A 14 9.94 -8.21 2.17
N ILE A 15 11.24 -7.91 2.18
CA ILE A 15 11.74 -6.52 2.09
C ILE A 15 11.35 -5.89 0.74
N CYS A 16 11.48 -6.61 -0.37
CA CYS A 16 11.09 -6.09 -1.68
C CYS A 16 9.59 -5.76 -1.72
N ALA A 17 8.73 -6.63 -1.17
CA ALA A 17 7.29 -6.39 -1.11
C ALA A 17 6.95 -5.13 -0.30
N ASP A 18 7.57 -4.94 0.87
CA ASP A 18 7.38 -3.76 1.72
C ASP A 18 7.95 -2.48 1.05
N GLY A 19 9.09 -2.58 0.36
CA GLY A 19 9.68 -1.48 -0.39
C GLY A 19 8.78 -0.99 -1.53
N ILE A 20 8.27 -1.91 -2.35
CA ILE A 20 7.33 -1.59 -3.43
C ILE A 20 6.04 -0.98 -2.87
N LEU A 21 5.50 -1.55 -1.79
CA LEU A 21 4.31 -1.02 -1.14
C LEU A 21 4.52 0.42 -0.64
N SER A 22 5.65 0.69 0.00
CA SER A 22 5.99 2.03 0.49
C SER A 22 6.14 3.04 -0.64
N GLY A 23 6.81 2.67 -1.73
CA GLY A 23 6.98 3.50 -2.92
C GLY A 23 5.64 3.87 -3.55
N ASN A 24 4.80 2.86 -3.81
CA ASN A 24 3.49 3.06 -4.42
C ASN A 24 2.54 3.92 -3.54
N LEU A 25 2.61 3.76 -2.21
CA LEU A 25 1.81 4.59 -1.30
C LEU A 25 2.30 6.05 -1.28
N LYS A 26 3.62 6.26 -1.35
CA LYS A 26 4.18 7.61 -1.40
C LYS A 26 3.80 8.31 -2.71
N GLU A 27 4.00 7.66 -3.84
CA GLU A 27 3.61 8.17 -5.16
C GLU A 27 2.13 8.55 -5.20
N LEU A 28 1.25 7.70 -4.65
CA LEU A 28 -0.18 7.98 -4.61
C LEU A 28 -0.52 9.15 -3.67
N ILE A 29 0.22 9.36 -2.58
CA ILE A 29 0.05 10.54 -1.71
C ILE A 29 0.40 11.79 -2.49
N ASP A 30 1.58 11.82 -3.13
CA ASP A 30 2.04 12.95 -3.92
C ASP A 30 1.04 13.27 -5.06
N ASP A 31 0.56 12.25 -5.77
CA ASP A 31 -0.49 12.37 -6.80
C ASP A 31 -1.82 12.93 -6.28
N THR A 32 -2.19 12.62 -5.02
CA THR A 32 -3.43 13.14 -4.42
C THR A 32 -3.28 14.55 -3.86
N GLU A 33 -2.09 15.00 -3.54
CA GLU A 33 -1.82 16.39 -3.15
C GLU A 33 -1.89 17.32 -4.36
N GLU A 34 -1.43 16.86 -5.53
CA GLU A 34 -1.50 17.57 -6.82
C GLU A 34 -2.63 17.04 -7.72
N MET A 35 -3.80 16.78 -7.15
CA MET A 35 -4.89 16.11 -7.85
C MET A 35 -5.40 16.88 -9.09
N GLU A 36 -5.16 18.17 -9.19
CA GLU A 36 -5.55 19.01 -10.33
C GLU A 36 -4.80 18.60 -11.60
N THR A 37 -3.49 18.41 -11.50
CA THR A 37 -2.56 18.17 -12.60
C THR A 37 -2.13 16.72 -12.75
N THR A 38 -2.53 15.85 -11.81
CA THR A 38 -2.08 14.45 -11.77
C THR A 38 -2.31 13.70 -13.08
N ASP A 39 -1.30 12.95 -13.51
CA ASP A 39 -1.37 12.04 -14.66
C ASP A 39 -1.88 10.64 -14.29
N ASN A 40 -2.10 10.37 -13.01
CA ASN A 40 -2.56 9.10 -12.51
C ASN A 40 -3.93 8.72 -13.08
N THR A 41 -3.96 7.67 -13.87
CA THR A 41 -5.16 7.19 -14.58
C THR A 41 -6.32 6.87 -13.63
N PHE A 42 -6.01 6.34 -12.44
CA PHE A 42 -7.02 6.02 -11.43
C PHE A 42 -7.68 7.28 -10.88
N LEU A 43 -6.90 8.31 -10.55
CA LEU A 43 -7.41 9.58 -10.04
C LEU A 43 -8.19 10.33 -11.12
N LYS A 44 -7.73 10.29 -12.39
CA LYS A 44 -8.47 10.84 -13.54
C LYS A 44 -9.84 10.18 -13.70
N GLN A 45 -9.89 8.85 -13.63
CA GLN A 45 -11.17 8.12 -13.71
C GLN A 45 -12.10 8.45 -12.53
N MET A 46 -11.56 8.60 -11.34
CA MET A 46 -12.34 8.97 -10.15
C MET A 46 -12.93 10.37 -10.29
N LYS A 47 -12.13 11.36 -10.76
CA LYS A 47 -12.62 12.72 -11.08
C LYS A 47 -13.74 12.69 -12.11
N LEU A 48 -13.58 11.93 -13.19
CA LEU A 48 -14.60 11.81 -14.23
C LEU A 48 -15.91 11.22 -13.70
N ARG A 49 -15.82 10.20 -12.85
CA ARG A 49 -17.01 9.59 -12.25
C ARG A 49 -17.70 10.52 -11.26
N TYR A 50 -16.94 11.25 -10.45
CA TYR A 50 -17.47 12.27 -9.56
C TYR A 50 -18.24 13.34 -10.35
N LYS A 51 -17.63 13.88 -11.41
CA LYS A 51 -18.25 14.83 -12.33
C LYS A 51 -19.55 14.29 -12.93
N ASN A 52 -19.56 13.03 -13.38
CA ASN A 52 -20.75 12.42 -13.96
C ASN A 52 -21.89 12.26 -12.94
N CYS A 53 -21.58 11.91 -11.69
CA CYS A 53 -22.59 11.83 -10.63
C CYS A 53 -23.25 13.20 -10.39
N LEU A 54 -22.45 14.26 -10.30
CA LEU A 54 -22.98 15.63 -10.13
C LEU A 54 -23.86 16.05 -11.31
N ARG A 55 -23.44 15.73 -12.55
CA ARG A 55 -24.18 16.10 -13.78
C ARG A 55 -25.55 15.42 -13.87
N ILE A 56 -25.71 14.24 -13.30
CA ILE A 56 -26.99 13.49 -13.26
C ILE A 56 -27.90 13.98 -12.11
N GLY A 57 -27.45 14.97 -11.32
CA GLY A 57 -28.20 15.46 -10.16
C GLY A 57 -28.15 14.52 -8.95
N HIS A 58 -27.23 13.56 -8.95
CA HIS A 58 -26.99 12.69 -7.82
C HIS A 58 -26.04 13.43 -6.86
N GLU A 59 -26.59 14.08 -5.84
CA GLU A 59 -25.78 14.60 -4.75
C GLU A 59 -25.05 13.46 -4.06
N ILE A 60 -23.71 13.55 -4.02
CA ILE A 60 -22.89 12.61 -3.29
C ILE A 60 -22.94 13.01 -1.81
N ASN A 61 -23.92 12.46 -1.09
CA ASN A 61 -24.14 12.78 0.33
C ASN A 61 -22.95 12.40 1.25
N ASN A 62 -22.02 11.60 0.77
CA ASN A 62 -20.85 11.18 1.54
C ASN A 62 -19.64 10.98 0.63
N THR A 63 -18.86 12.04 0.48
CA THR A 63 -17.62 12.06 -0.33
C THR A 63 -16.58 11.11 0.24
N GLU A 64 -16.52 10.93 1.56
CA GLU A 64 -15.59 10.01 2.21
C GLU A 64 -15.91 8.55 1.85
N ALA A 65 -17.18 8.15 1.89
CA ALA A 65 -17.60 6.82 1.47
C ALA A 65 -17.34 6.58 -0.02
N PHE A 66 -17.52 7.59 -0.86
CA PHE A 66 -17.17 7.55 -2.27
C PHE A 66 -15.67 7.33 -2.45
N ALA A 67 -14.82 8.16 -1.85
CA ALA A 67 -13.36 8.04 -1.92
C ALA A 67 -12.88 6.69 -1.38
N GLY A 68 -13.38 6.26 -0.22
CA GLY A 68 -13.06 4.96 0.39
C GLY A 68 -13.36 3.77 -0.53
N LYS A 69 -14.55 3.76 -1.16
CA LYS A 69 -14.95 2.71 -2.11
C LYS A 69 -14.01 2.61 -3.33
N TYR A 70 -13.51 3.76 -3.80
CA TYR A 70 -12.54 3.77 -4.90
C TYR A 70 -11.16 3.33 -4.44
N MET A 71 -10.73 3.77 -3.25
CA MET A 71 -9.46 3.33 -2.66
C MET A 71 -9.41 1.81 -2.44
N ASP A 72 -10.53 1.17 -2.11
CA ASP A 72 -10.61 -0.30 -2.01
C ASP A 72 -10.39 -1.02 -3.34
N LYS A 73 -10.70 -0.35 -4.44
CA LYS A 73 -10.52 -0.86 -5.80
C LYS A 73 -9.17 -0.51 -6.41
N TYR A 74 -8.41 0.37 -5.76
CA TYR A 74 -7.11 0.77 -6.27
C TYR A 74 -6.16 -0.42 -6.35
N ARG A 75 -5.48 -0.51 -7.48
CA ARG A 75 -4.44 -1.53 -7.74
C ARG A 75 -3.25 -0.85 -8.37
N SER A 76 -2.10 -0.94 -7.72
CA SER A 76 -0.84 -0.55 -8.31
C SER A 76 -0.27 -1.73 -9.08
N HIS A 77 0.03 -1.53 -10.37
CA HIS A 77 0.50 -2.59 -11.27
C HIS A 77 -0.38 -3.85 -11.26
N GLY A 78 -1.70 -3.69 -11.10
CA GLY A 78 -2.66 -4.80 -11.05
C GLY A 78 -2.79 -5.51 -9.69
N ILE A 79 -1.98 -5.14 -8.71
CA ILE A 79 -1.93 -5.77 -7.38
C ILE A 79 -2.45 -4.80 -6.33
N SER A 80 -3.33 -5.27 -5.43
CA SER A 80 -3.83 -4.46 -4.33
C SER A 80 -2.80 -4.33 -3.20
N PHE A 81 -2.83 -3.23 -2.45
CA PHE A 81 -1.95 -3.02 -1.29
C PHE A 81 -2.04 -4.15 -0.26
N GLN A 82 -3.24 -4.72 -0.07
CA GLN A 82 -3.46 -5.84 0.86
C GLN A 82 -2.67 -7.10 0.46
N VAL A 83 -2.43 -7.32 -0.82
CA VAL A 83 -1.65 -8.48 -1.29
C VAL A 83 -0.18 -8.31 -0.92
N TYR A 84 0.39 -7.11 -1.10
CA TYR A 84 1.77 -6.83 -0.67
C TYR A 84 1.95 -7.04 0.83
N GLU A 85 1.02 -6.55 1.67
CA GLU A 85 1.04 -6.78 3.12
C GLU A 85 0.97 -8.28 3.48
N LYS A 86 0.16 -9.06 2.75
CA LYS A 86 0.07 -10.51 2.95
C LYS A 86 1.34 -11.21 2.54
N ILE A 87 1.95 -10.84 1.41
CA ILE A 87 3.23 -11.41 0.95
C ILE A 87 4.31 -11.19 2.01
N ALA A 88 4.49 -9.97 2.50
CA ALA A 88 5.46 -9.68 3.56
C ALA A 88 5.19 -10.48 4.84
N SER A 89 3.91 -10.63 5.23
CA SER A 89 3.53 -11.44 6.40
C SER A 89 3.83 -12.93 6.22
N VAL A 90 3.55 -13.48 5.04
CA VAL A 90 3.86 -14.88 4.71
C VAL A 90 5.38 -15.10 4.69
N CYS A 91 6.14 -14.20 4.08
CA CYS A 91 7.60 -14.27 4.06
C CYS A 91 8.19 -14.23 5.48
N SER A 92 7.66 -13.38 6.36
CA SER A 92 8.03 -13.33 7.78
C SER A 92 7.77 -14.68 8.49
N GLY A 93 6.63 -15.33 8.21
CA GLY A 93 6.30 -16.66 8.75
C GLY A 93 7.26 -17.74 8.22
N ILE A 94 7.58 -17.71 6.92
CA ILE A 94 8.54 -18.66 6.30
C ILE A 94 9.93 -18.53 6.93
N CYS A 95 10.38 -17.32 7.26
CA CYS A 95 11.67 -17.12 7.94
C CYS A 95 11.71 -17.81 9.30
N VAL A 96 10.63 -17.74 10.09
CA VAL A 96 10.55 -18.42 11.40
C VAL A 96 10.50 -19.93 11.24
N ILE A 97 9.64 -20.43 10.35
CA ILE A 97 9.52 -21.88 10.09
C ILE A 97 10.83 -22.44 9.57
N GLY A 98 11.50 -21.73 8.66
CA GLY A 98 12.82 -22.09 8.12
C GLY A 98 13.89 -22.12 9.21
N GLY A 99 13.89 -21.15 10.12
CA GLY A 99 14.80 -21.09 11.26
C GLY A 99 14.58 -22.27 12.22
N LEU A 100 13.33 -22.58 12.57
CA LEU A 100 12.98 -23.73 13.41
C LEU A 100 13.37 -25.06 12.72
N ALA A 101 12.99 -25.25 11.48
CA ALA A 101 13.31 -26.47 10.73
C ALA A 101 14.83 -26.67 10.61
N GLY A 102 15.58 -25.60 10.29
CA GLY A 102 17.04 -25.64 10.25
C GLY A 102 17.66 -26.02 11.60
N ALA A 103 17.14 -25.47 12.70
CA ALA A 103 17.61 -25.77 14.04
C ALA A 103 17.38 -27.25 14.45
N PHE A 104 16.23 -27.83 14.03
CA PHE A 104 15.95 -29.23 14.31
C PHE A 104 16.80 -30.20 13.47
N MET A 105 17.06 -29.86 12.23
CA MET A 105 17.80 -30.72 11.30
C MET A 105 19.30 -30.64 11.49
N GLU A 106 19.83 -29.45 11.76
CA GLU A 106 21.26 -29.19 11.92
C GLU A 106 21.59 -28.80 13.36
N ARG A 107 21.49 -29.75 14.29
CA ARG A 107 21.71 -29.51 15.72
C ARG A 107 23.00 -28.77 16.10
N LYS A 108 24.04 -28.91 15.27
CA LYS A 108 25.33 -28.22 15.45
C LYS A 108 25.19 -26.68 15.36
N TYR A 109 24.28 -26.20 14.51
CA TYR A 109 24.06 -24.78 14.24
C TYR A 109 22.68 -24.30 14.71
N MET A 110 22.10 -24.99 15.69
CA MET A 110 20.73 -24.77 16.16
C MET A 110 20.48 -23.30 16.54
N MET A 111 21.37 -22.71 17.35
CA MET A 111 21.22 -21.34 17.82
C MET A 111 21.34 -20.31 16.68
N GLU A 112 22.20 -20.57 15.71
CA GLU A 112 22.42 -19.67 14.57
C GLU A 112 21.18 -19.61 13.68
N PHE A 113 20.56 -20.75 13.38
CA PHE A 113 19.31 -20.81 12.59
C PHE A 113 18.15 -20.17 13.32
N LEU A 114 17.99 -20.39 14.62
CA LEU A 114 16.95 -19.72 15.40
C LEU A 114 17.11 -18.21 15.40
N MET A 115 18.32 -17.72 15.72
CA MET A 115 18.59 -16.28 15.74
C MET A 115 18.34 -15.65 14.38
N MET A 116 18.79 -16.27 13.29
CA MET A 116 18.61 -15.78 11.94
C MET A 116 17.12 -15.68 11.57
N GLY A 117 16.33 -16.71 11.83
CA GLY A 117 14.89 -16.72 11.55
C GLY A 117 14.13 -15.64 12.32
N PHE A 118 14.43 -15.46 13.62
CA PHE A 118 13.80 -14.43 14.44
C PHE A 118 14.24 -13.02 14.08
N ILE A 119 15.52 -12.78 13.78
CA ILE A 119 16.03 -11.47 13.35
C ILE A 119 15.36 -11.08 12.01
N ALA A 120 15.30 -12.00 11.04
CA ALA A 120 14.64 -11.76 9.77
C ALA A 120 13.16 -11.40 9.96
N MET A 121 12.43 -12.15 10.78
CA MET A 121 11.04 -11.85 11.14
C MET A 121 10.90 -10.46 11.76
N TYR A 122 11.78 -10.13 12.72
CA TYR A 122 11.72 -8.86 13.43
C TYR A 122 11.94 -7.67 12.50
N ILE A 123 12.90 -7.78 11.56
CA ILE A 123 13.18 -6.73 10.58
C ILE A 123 11.98 -6.52 9.65
N ILE A 124 11.41 -7.58 9.06
CA ILE A 124 10.24 -7.47 8.16
C ILE A 124 9.05 -6.82 8.90
N ASN A 125 8.73 -7.29 10.13
CA ASN A 125 7.63 -6.72 10.88
C ASN A 125 7.90 -5.27 11.35
N GLY A 126 9.16 -4.93 11.61
CA GLY A 126 9.59 -3.57 11.92
C GLY A 126 9.37 -2.61 10.75
N LEU A 127 9.80 -3.01 9.55
CA LEU A 127 9.57 -2.24 8.31
C LEU A 127 8.08 -2.04 8.05
N LYS A 128 7.28 -3.09 8.17
CA LYS A 128 5.83 -3.02 8.03
C LYS A 128 5.17 -2.01 8.97
N LYS A 129 5.62 -1.94 10.23
CA LYS A 129 5.15 -0.92 11.18
C LYS A 129 5.55 0.50 10.78
N MET A 130 6.74 0.68 10.24
CA MET A 130 7.21 2.00 9.78
C MET A 130 6.43 2.51 8.58
N ILE A 131 5.99 1.62 7.69
CA ILE A 131 5.21 2.00 6.49
C ILE A 131 3.83 2.55 6.87
N ASP A 132 3.21 2.03 7.94
CA ASP A 132 1.87 2.38 8.43
C ASP A 132 0.84 2.63 7.31
N VAL A 133 0.54 1.57 6.59
CA VAL A 133 -0.40 1.58 5.43
C VAL A 133 -1.74 2.21 5.80
N ARG A 134 -2.22 2.00 7.03
CA ARG A 134 -3.52 2.54 7.48
C ARG A 134 -3.51 4.05 7.57
N SER A 135 -2.44 4.64 8.14
CA SER A 135 -2.31 6.09 8.25
C SER A 135 -2.17 6.74 6.88
N LYS A 136 -1.29 6.21 6.04
CA LYS A 136 -1.10 6.69 4.65
C LYS A 136 -2.40 6.61 3.85
N ARG A 137 -3.13 5.52 3.97
CA ARG A 137 -4.41 5.34 3.29
C ARG A 137 -5.48 6.36 3.75
N ARG A 138 -5.52 6.69 5.04
CA ARG A 138 -6.38 7.76 5.56
C ARG A 138 -5.96 9.14 5.04
N GLN A 139 -4.66 9.39 4.92
CA GLN A 139 -4.14 10.64 4.33
C GLN A 139 -4.60 10.78 2.88
N ILE A 140 -4.42 9.75 2.05
CA ILE A 140 -4.87 9.72 0.66
C ILE A 140 -6.39 10.01 0.58
N THR A 141 -7.19 9.30 1.39
CA THR A 141 -8.65 9.50 1.42
C THR A 141 -9.00 10.95 1.78
N ARG A 142 -8.34 11.54 2.78
CA ARG A 142 -8.56 12.94 3.18
C ARG A 142 -8.20 13.92 2.06
N ASN A 143 -7.06 13.73 1.40
CA ASN A 143 -6.64 14.58 0.28
C ASN A 143 -7.67 14.55 -0.86
N ILE A 144 -8.20 13.36 -1.16
CA ILE A 144 -9.25 13.17 -2.17
C ILE A 144 -10.55 13.87 -1.77
N VAL A 145 -10.97 13.74 -0.51
CA VAL A 145 -12.18 14.39 0.02
C VAL A 145 -12.01 15.90 -0.02
N ASP A 146 -10.89 16.43 0.47
CA ASP A 146 -10.57 17.85 0.44
C ASP A 146 -10.62 18.42 -0.97
N PHE A 147 -10.05 17.70 -1.93
CA PHE A 147 -10.11 18.12 -3.33
C PHE A 147 -11.55 18.21 -3.84
N PHE A 148 -12.39 17.20 -3.60
CA PHE A 148 -13.76 17.18 -4.10
C PHE A 148 -14.68 18.18 -3.40
N GLU A 149 -14.48 18.44 -2.12
CA GLU A 149 -15.36 19.34 -1.36
C GLU A 149 -14.95 20.81 -1.47
N ASN A 150 -13.64 21.10 -1.55
CA ASN A 150 -13.15 22.47 -1.44
C ASN A 150 -12.55 23.02 -2.74
N ARG A 151 -11.93 22.18 -3.58
CA ARG A 151 -11.19 22.65 -4.76
C ARG A 151 -11.89 22.37 -6.10
N TYR A 152 -12.69 21.32 -6.15
CA TYR A 152 -13.28 20.86 -7.40
C TYR A 152 -14.15 21.92 -8.09
N TYR A 153 -14.96 22.64 -7.33
CA TYR A 153 -15.82 23.70 -7.86
C TYR A 153 -15.03 24.91 -8.34
N ALA A 154 -14.02 25.35 -7.57
CA ALA A 154 -13.17 26.47 -7.93
C ALA A 154 -12.44 26.21 -9.27
N VAL A 155 -11.85 25.03 -9.45
CA VAL A 155 -11.15 24.64 -10.69
C VAL A 155 -12.10 24.48 -11.88
N THR A 156 -13.35 24.12 -11.64
CA THR A 156 -14.34 23.95 -12.72
C THR A 156 -14.91 25.28 -13.19
N GLU A 157 -15.06 26.26 -12.32
CA GLU A 157 -15.49 27.63 -12.65
C GLU A 157 -14.40 28.33 -13.47
N GLU A 158 -13.14 28.27 -13.05
CA GLU A 158 -12.01 28.89 -13.76
C GLU A 158 -11.81 28.36 -15.19
N LYS A 159 -12.16 27.09 -15.45
CA LYS A 159 -12.10 26.50 -16.82
C LYS A 159 -13.30 26.84 -17.72
N ASN A 160 -14.38 27.32 -17.17
CA ASN A 160 -15.57 27.72 -17.95
C ASN A 160 -15.54 29.19 -18.37
N ASP A 161 -14.64 29.99 -17.80
CA ASP A 161 -14.49 31.43 -18.08
C ASP A 161 -13.48 31.70 -19.22
N TYR A 162 -12.93 30.66 -19.85
CA TYR A 162 -12.07 30.73 -21.04
C TYR A 162 -12.73 30.00 -22.21
#